data_27a254e01e06a34bc3c5889a1eced21d
#
_entry.id   27a254e01e06a34bc3c5889a1eced21d
#
_cell.length_a   1.000
_cell.length_b   1.000
_cell.length_c   1.000
_cell.angle_alpha   90.00
_cell.angle_beta   90.00
_cell.angle_gamma   90.00
#
_symmetry.space_group_name_H-M   'P 1'
#
loop_
_entity.id
_entity.type
_entity.pdbx_description
1 polymer ?
#
loop_
_entity_poly.entity_id
_entity_poly.type
_entity_poly.pdbx_seq_one_letter_code
_entity_poly.pdbx_strand_id
1 'polypeptide(L)'
;MLERLLTISLEQRLLILLGALALAGAGIWAWSELKIEAYPDVADTEVAVIVKYPGRPAEEVEQQITIPIERALNAVPRVLTRRSRTIFGLAVIRLTFEEGTDDYFARQQVLEKLRDVDLPEGAELDLGPLSTPVGEIYRYVVEGDGYSLVQLRELQDWVIIPALLQVPGIADITNFGGVEKQYNVIVNPAALEKYGLTIEDVEKAIQANNSSTGGNILSMGSSQLAIRSVGRIRSIEDLQYTVLKSEGGTPVFLRDVASVELGALMPSGVLGYLDKTRGKESNDGVEGIVLMRRGENPSQVLQGVKAKIAYLNSRVLPNGVRIVGVYDRTDLVESTLATVGKTLFE
;
A
#
# COMPACT_ATOMS: atom_id res chain seq x y z
N MET A 1 38.46 10.74 -46.86
CA MET A 1 37.12 10.37 -46.39
C MET A 1 36.11 11.52 -46.47
N LEU A 2 36.43 12.70 -45.94
CA LEU A 2 35.56 13.87 -45.98
C LEU A 2 35.13 14.30 -47.38
N GLU A 3 36.07 14.35 -48.35
CA GLU A 3 35.78 14.73 -49.74
C GLU A 3 34.78 13.77 -50.42
N ARG A 4 34.90 12.44 -50.18
CA ARG A 4 33.92 11.48 -50.69
C ARG A 4 32.53 11.63 -50.10
N LEU A 5 32.46 11.94 -48.81
CA LEU A 5 31.19 12.24 -48.15
C LEU A 5 30.53 13.50 -48.69
N LEU A 6 31.31 14.57 -48.94
CA LEU A 6 30.86 15.79 -49.56
C LEU A 6 30.35 15.58 -50.98
N THR A 7 31.09 14.80 -51.80
CA THR A 7 30.70 14.49 -53.18
C THR A 7 29.39 13.70 -53.21
N ILE A 8 29.27 12.64 -52.40
CA ILE A 8 28.03 11.87 -52.28
C ILE A 8 26.84 12.76 -51.81
N SER A 9 27.09 13.64 -50.84
CA SER A 9 26.10 14.60 -50.34
C SER A 9 25.55 15.52 -51.40
N LEU A 10 26.42 15.96 -52.32
CA LEU A 10 26.05 16.88 -53.39
C LEU A 10 25.41 16.18 -54.59
N GLU A 11 25.84 14.97 -54.90
CA GLU A 11 25.33 14.17 -56.01
C GLU A 11 23.99 13.50 -55.71
N GLN A 12 23.80 13.05 -54.45
CA GLN A 12 22.59 12.31 -54.04
C GLN A 12 21.73 13.10 -53.07
N ARG A 13 21.31 14.30 -53.46
CA ARG A 13 20.56 15.25 -52.60
C ARG A 13 19.28 14.61 -51.96
N LEU A 14 18.56 13.83 -52.75
CA LEU A 14 17.29 13.21 -52.29
C LEU A 14 17.53 12.15 -51.24
N LEU A 15 18.61 11.36 -51.36
CA LEU A 15 19.00 10.33 -50.40
C LEU A 15 19.45 10.93 -49.06
N ILE A 16 20.18 12.02 -49.11
CA ILE A 16 20.60 12.77 -47.91
C ILE A 16 19.40 13.43 -47.22
N LEU A 17 18.46 13.98 -47.98
CA LEU A 17 17.26 14.59 -47.44
C LEU A 17 16.33 13.56 -46.77
N LEU A 18 16.17 12.37 -47.39
CA LEU A 18 15.46 11.24 -46.80
C LEU A 18 16.16 10.73 -45.55
N GLY A 19 17.50 10.62 -45.56
CA GLY A 19 18.28 10.23 -44.39
C GLY A 19 18.13 11.24 -43.23
N ALA A 20 18.16 12.55 -43.52
CA ALA A 20 17.95 13.58 -42.52
C ALA A 20 16.52 13.56 -41.94
N LEU A 21 15.51 13.33 -42.80
CA LEU A 21 14.11 13.15 -42.33
C LEU A 21 13.95 11.91 -41.51
N ALA A 22 14.57 10.78 -41.87
CA ALA A 22 14.52 9.55 -41.09
C ALA A 22 15.21 9.73 -39.72
N LEU A 23 16.35 10.44 -39.71
CA LEU A 23 17.08 10.74 -38.47
C LEU A 23 16.25 11.67 -37.54
N ALA A 24 15.61 12.69 -38.13
CA ALA A 24 14.73 13.59 -37.40
C ALA A 24 13.51 12.83 -36.83
N GLY A 25 12.89 11.93 -37.63
CA GLY A 25 11.79 11.07 -37.17
C GLY A 25 12.22 10.11 -36.05
N ALA A 26 13.38 9.47 -36.20
CA ALA A 26 13.94 8.62 -35.16
C ALA A 26 14.27 9.42 -33.89
N GLY A 27 14.75 10.66 -34.02
CA GLY A 27 14.99 11.56 -32.88
C GLY A 27 13.72 11.92 -32.13
N ILE A 28 12.64 12.26 -32.85
CA ILE A 28 11.34 12.57 -32.25
C ILE A 28 10.77 11.33 -31.54
N TRP A 29 10.88 10.15 -32.16
CA TRP A 29 10.45 8.90 -31.54
C TRP A 29 11.27 8.59 -30.27
N ALA A 30 12.60 8.68 -30.35
CA ALA A 30 13.48 8.46 -29.20
C ALA A 30 13.20 9.45 -28.05
N TRP A 31 12.87 10.72 -28.40
CA TRP A 31 12.47 11.71 -27.40
C TRP A 31 11.19 11.33 -26.66
N SER A 32 10.20 10.75 -27.36
CA SER A 32 8.94 10.32 -26.73
C SER A 32 9.10 9.12 -25.80
N GLU A 33 10.13 8.29 -26.01
CA GLU A 33 10.46 7.14 -25.17
C GLU A 33 11.45 7.46 -24.06
N LEU A 34 12.01 8.68 -24.05
CA LEU A 34 13.01 9.05 -23.06
C LEU A 34 12.40 9.13 -21.68
N LYS A 35 12.96 8.35 -20.75
CA LYS A 35 12.61 8.41 -19.32
C LYS A 35 13.28 9.64 -18.72
N ILE A 36 12.49 10.67 -18.48
CA ILE A 36 13.01 11.91 -17.91
C ILE A 36 12.63 11.95 -16.43
N GLU A 37 13.64 11.95 -15.60
CA GLU A 37 13.53 12.11 -14.16
C GLU A 37 14.11 13.46 -13.75
N ALA A 38 13.44 14.17 -12.84
CA ALA A 38 13.95 15.43 -12.31
C ALA A 38 15.21 15.22 -11.46
N TYR A 39 15.31 14.07 -10.78
CA TYR A 39 16.48 13.61 -10.03
C TYR A 39 16.80 12.19 -10.42
N PRO A 40 18.09 11.86 -10.68
CA PRO A 40 18.50 10.49 -10.88
C PRO A 40 18.29 9.68 -9.60
N ASP A 41 17.73 8.49 -9.76
CA ASP A 41 17.60 7.54 -8.64
C ASP A 41 18.94 6.82 -8.40
N VAL A 42 19.73 7.38 -7.50
CA VAL A 42 21.04 6.84 -7.09
C VAL A 42 20.95 5.95 -5.84
N ALA A 43 19.73 5.62 -5.40
CA ALA A 43 19.55 4.76 -4.24
C ALA A 43 20.00 3.32 -4.53
N ASP A 44 20.66 2.70 -3.56
CA ASP A 44 21.00 1.28 -3.62
C ASP A 44 19.72 0.42 -3.65
N THR A 45 19.84 -0.81 -4.17
CA THR A 45 18.78 -1.81 -4.04
C THR A 45 18.59 -2.15 -2.57
N GLU A 46 17.41 -1.87 -2.03
CA GLU A 46 17.05 -2.12 -0.63
C GLU A 46 15.80 -3.00 -0.52
N VAL A 47 15.83 -3.96 0.39
CA VAL A 47 14.67 -4.73 0.79
C VAL A 47 14.42 -4.52 2.27
N ALA A 48 13.24 -4.02 2.61
CA ALA A 48 12.80 -3.84 3.98
C ALA A 48 11.86 -4.97 4.40
N VAL A 49 12.21 -5.67 5.47
CA VAL A 49 11.34 -6.65 6.15
C VAL A 49 10.70 -5.95 7.33
N ILE A 50 9.38 -5.94 7.37
CA ILE A 50 8.58 -5.26 8.40
C ILE A 50 7.78 -6.32 9.14
N VAL A 51 7.94 -6.40 10.46
CA VAL A 51 7.17 -7.33 11.28
C VAL A 51 6.44 -6.58 12.37
N LYS A 52 5.13 -6.70 12.38
CA LYS A 52 4.27 -6.19 13.42
C LYS A 52 4.04 -7.29 14.46
N TYR A 53 4.25 -6.97 15.72
CA TYR A 53 3.95 -7.86 16.84
C TYR A 53 3.30 -7.07 17.98
N PRO A 54 2.01 -6.73 17.83
CA PRO A 54 1.32 -5.78 18.69
C PRO A 54 1.36 -6.19 20.17
N GLY A 55 1.45 -5.19 21.05
CA GLY A 55 1.40 -5.39 22.49
C GLY A 55 2.68 -5.93 23.14
N ARG A 56 3.77 -6.09 22.38
CA ARG A 56 5.04 -6.63 22.89
C ARG A 56 6.11 -5.55 23.09
N PRO A 57 6.83 -5.59 24.22
CA PRO A 57 7.95 -4.65 24.44
C PRO A 57 9.09 -4.90 23.45
N ALA A 58 9.90 -3.86 23.19
CA ALA A 58 10.96 -3.90 22.17
C ALA A 58 11.96 -5.05 22.40
N GLU A 59 12.29 -5.38 23.64
CA GLU A 59 13.20 -6.47 23.99
C GLU A 59 12.64 -7.84 23.56
N GLU A 60 11.35 -8.07 23.79
CA GLU A 60 10.68 -9.31 23.39
C GLU A 60 10.58 -9.42 21.86
N VAL A 61 10.23 -8.30 21.19
CA VAL A 61 10.24 -8.22 19.71
C VAL A 61 11.65 -8.48 19.15
N GLU A 62 12.70 -7.97 19.79
CA GLU A 62 14.07 -8.23 19.36
C GLU A 62 14.42 -9.71 19.48
N GLN A 63 14.14 -10.33 20.63
CA GLN A 63 14.50 -11.73 20.88
C GLN A 63 13.72 -12.70 20.01
N GLN A 64 12.40 -12.51 19.85
CA GLN A 64 11.53 -13.45 19.17
C GLN A 64 11.38 -13.18 17.67
N ILE A 65 11.62 -11.97 17.19
CA ILE A 65 11.43 -11.56 15.80
C ILE A 65 12.75 -11.15 15.14
N THR A 66 13.38 -10.09 15.66
CA THR A 66 14.53 -9.47 14.98
C THR A 66 15.70 -10.43 14.85
N ILE A 67 16.12 -11.06 15.95
CA ILE A 67 17.27 -11.97 15.97
C ILE A 67 17.06 -13.21 15.10
N PRO A 68 15.91 -13.93 15.15
CA PRO A 68 15.65 -15.06 14.25
C PRO A 68 15.68 -14.68 12.77
N ILE A 69 15.06 -13.56 12.42
CA ILE A 69 15.04 -13.06 11.03
C ILE A 69 16.45 -12.68 10.57
N GLU A 70 17.20 -11.94 11.37
CA GLU A 70 18.58 -11.57 11.02
C GLU A 70 19.47 -12.79 10.79
N ARG A 71 19.31 -13.84 11.60
CA ARG A 71 20.05 -15.11 11.43
C ARG A 71 19.72 -15.77 10.08
N ALA A 72 18.43 -15.84 9.72
CA ALA A 72 18.00 -16.40 8.44
C ALA A 72 18.53 -15.58 7.25
N LEU A 73 18.49 -14.25 7.39
CA LEU A 73 18.93 -13.33 6.34
C LEU A 73 20.46 -13.24 6.21
N ASN A 74 21.27 -13.86 7.10
CA ASN A 74 22.71 -13.95 6.92
C ASN A 74 23.12 -14.72 5.66
N ALA A 75 22.27 -15.62 5.19
CA ALA A 75 22.53 -16.44 4.01
C ALA A 75 22.09 -15.78 2.68
N VAL A 76 21.56 -14.57 2.72
CA VAL A 76 21.16 -13.84 1.50
C VAL A 76 22.41 -13.32 0.78
N PRO A 77 22.60 -13.65 -0.51
CA PRO A 77 23.77 -13.23 -1.26
C PRO A 77 23.72 -11.73 -1.61
N ARG A 78 24.89 -11.14 -1.88
CA ARG A 78 25.07 -9.75 -2.33
C ARG A 78 24.58 -8.68 -1.36
N VAL A 79 24.41 -8.99 -0.09
CA VAL A 79 24.06 -8.01 0.94
C VAL A 79 25.32 -7.28 1.41
N LEU A 80 25.34 -5.95 1.25
CA LEU A 80 26.40 -5.08 1.75
C LEU A 80 26.19 -4.75 3.23
N THR A 81 24.98 -4.33 3.56
CA THR A 81 24.65 -3.95 4.95
C THR A 81 23.28 -4.49 5.34
N ARG A 82 23.16 -4.81 6.63
CA ARG A 82 21.89 -5.13 7.27
C ARG A 82 21.76 -4.24 8.50
N ARG A 83 20.62 -3.57 8.60
CA ARG A 83 20.29 -2.69 9.72
C ARG A 83 18.91 -3.01 10.24
N SER A 84 18.79 -3.18 11.54
CA SER A 84 17.52 -3.45 12.20
C SER A 84 17.16 -2.32 13.13
N ARG A 85 15.87 -2.05 13.21
CA ARG A 85 15.29 -1.15 14.20
C ARG A 85 14.12 -1.85 14.85
N THR A 86 14.22 -2.07 16.14
CA THR A 86 13.17 -2.69 16.95
C THR A 86 12.60 -1.67 17.91
N ILE A 87 11.29 -1.57 17.95
CA ILE A 87 10.54 -0.72 18.87
C ILE A 87 9.37 -1.52 19.45
N PHE A 88 8.58 -0.92 20.33
CA PHE A 88 7.38 -1.56 20.86
C PHE A 88 6.45 -2.02 19.73
N GLY A 89 6.18 -3.31 19.65
CA GLY A 89 5.27 -3.92 18.68
C GLY A 89 5.73 -3.94 17.23
N LEU A 90 6.97 -3.53 16.90
CA LEU A 90 7.42 -3.43 15.51
C LEU A 90 8.93 -3.70 15.38
N ALA A 91 9.28 -4.52 14.39
CA ALA A 91 10.65 -4.70 13.91
C ALA A 91 10.74 -4.33 12.42
N VAL A 92 11.77 -3.58 12.05
CA VAL A 92 12.09 -3.25 10.67
C VAL A 92 13.54 -3.63 10.39
N ILE A 93 13.76 -4.57 9.47
CA ILE A 93 15.08 -5.04 9.06
C ILE A 93 15.29 -4.61 7.61
N ARG A 94 16.31 -3.80 7.34
CA ARG A 94 16.67 -3.30 6.02
C ARG A 94 17.94 -3.96 5.54
N LEU A 95 17.89 -4.53 4.34
CA LEU A 95 19.02 -5.11 3.64
C LEU A 95 19.36 -4.21 2.47
N THR A 96 20.58 -3.69 2.43
CA THR A 96 21.13 -2.97 1.28
C THR A 96 22.01 -3.93 0.49
N PHE A 97 21.79 -4.00 -0.82
CA PHE A 97 22.49 -4.91 -1.74
C PHE A 97 23.61 -4.20 -2.50
N GLU A 98 24.49 -5.00 -3.10
CA GLU A 98 25.52 -4.51 -4.01
C GLU A 98 24.91 -3.78 -5.21
N GLU A 99 25.63 -2.77 -5.70
CA GLU A 99 25.24 -2.01 -6.88
C GLU A 99 24.96 -2.92 -8.09
N GLY A 100 23.90 -2.64 -8.84
CA GLY A 100 23.47 -3.44 -9.97
C GLY A 100 22.74 -4.74 -9.63
N THR A 101 22.41 -4.96 -8.35
CA THR A 101 21.55 -6.08 -7.97
C THR A 101 20.11 -5.77 -8.39
N ASP A 102 19.48 -6.72 -9.10
CA ASP A 102 18.07 -6.60 -9.50
C ASP A 102 17.13 -6.62 -8.27
N ASP A 103 16.20 -5.70 -8.23
CA ASP A 103 15.27 -5.51 -7.09
C ASP A 103 14.38 -6.73 -6.86
N TYR A 104 13.92 -7.39 -7.93
CA TYR A 104 13.09 -8.59 -7.82
C TYR A 104 13.91 -9.80 -7.36
N PHE A 105 15.13 -9.94 -7.85
CA PHE A 105 16.05 -10.96 -7.37
C PHE A 105 16.31 -10.80 -5.87
N ALA A 106 16.67 -9.58 -5.44
CA ALA A 106 16.93 -9.28 -4.03
C ALA A 106 15.72 -9.66 -3.15
N ARG A 107 14.51 -9.21 -3.55
CA ARG A 107 13.26 -9.51 -2.85
C ARG A 107 12.96 -11.00 -2.79
N GLN A 108 13.18 -11.73 -3.90
CA GLN A 108 12.96 -13.16 -3.96
C GLN A 108 13.90 -13.93 -3.02
N GLN A 109 15.19 -13.54 -2.97
CA GLN A 109 16.17 -14.15 -2.06
C GLN A 109 15.80 -13.93 -0.59
N VAL A 110 15.35 -12.73 -0.25
CA VAL A 110 14.86 -12.43 1.11
C VAL A 110 13.63 -13.28 1.44
N LEU A 111 12.63 -13.32 0.55
CA LEU A 111 11.43 -14.13 0.75
C LEU A 111 11.72 -15.63 0.93
N GLU A 112 12.69 -16.16 0.16
CA GLU A 112 13.10 -17.56 0.28
C GLU A 112 13.63 -17.86 1.68
N LYS A 113 14.48 -17.00 2.22
CA LYS A 113 15.06 -17.20 3.57
C LYS A 113 14.05 -16.95 4.70
N LEU A 114 13.06 -16.09 4.49
CA LEU A 114 12.03 -15.83 5.49
C LEU A 114 11.02 -16.98 5.64
N ARG A 115 10.89 -17.86 4.64
CA ARG A 115 10.00 -19.03 4.72
C ARG A 115 10.37 -20.02 5.82
N ASP A 116 11.66 -20.09 6.14
CA ASP A 116 12.21 -21.03 7.13
C ASP A 116 12.23 -20.44 8.55
N VAL A 117 11.68 -19.22 8.73
CA VAL A 117 11.63 -18.55 10.03
C VAL A 117 10.28 -18.82 10.69
N ASP A 118 10.30 -19.52 11.81
CA ASP A 118 9.12 -19.69 12.66
C ASP A 118 8.90 -18.42 13.48
N LEU A 119 7.82 -17.72 13.19
CA LEU A 119 7.41 -16.53 13.92
C LEU A 119 6.37 -16.92 14.99
N PRO A 120 6.36 -16.22 16.14
CA PRO A 120 5.36 -16.45 17.18
C PRO A 120 3.96 -16.08 16.70
N GLU A 121 2.96 -16.71 17.30
CA GLU A 121 1.55 -16.42 17.01
C GLU A 121 1.21 -14.94 17.25
N GLY A 122 0.51 -14.33 16.30
CA GLY A 122 0.16 -12.91 16.32
C GLY A 122 1.22 -11.98 15.71
N ALA A 123 2.35 -12.50 15.24
CA ALA A 123 3.31 -11.72 14.45
C ALA A 123 2.91 -11.71 12.97
N GLU A 124 2.84 -10.51 12.37
CA GLU A 124 2.53 -10.28 10.98
C GLU A 124 3.79 -9.80 10.24
N LEU A 125 4.23 -10.57 9.24
CA LEU A 125 5.41 -10.25 8.44
C LEU A 125 5.00 -9.72 7.07
N ASP A 126 5.55 -8.56 6.72
CA ASP A 126 5.39 -7.92 5.42
C ASP A 126 6.75 -7.49 4.85
N LEU A 127 6.81 -7.35 3.53
CA LEU A 127 7.94 -6.70 2.86
C LEU A 127 7.55 -5.30 2.42
N GLY A 128 8.46 -4.35 2.64
CA GLY A 128 8.31 -3.00 2.13
C GLY A 128 8.10 -2.96 0.61
N PRO A 129 7.54 -1.87 0.07
CA PRO A 129 7.30 -1.72 -1.36
C PRO A 129 8.62 -1.70 -2.16
N LEU A 130 8.57 -2.13 -3.43
CA LEU A 130 9.68 -2.00 -4.40
C LEU A 130 9.74 -0.56 -4.92
N SER A 131 10.07 0.36 -4.04
CA SER A 131 10.20 1.78 -4.35
C SER A 131 11.36 2.37 -3.57
N THR A 132 11.95 3.40 -4.12
CA THR A 132 12.97 4.21 -3.46
C THR A 132 12.35 5.49 -2.89
N PRO A 133 13.04 6.25 -2.05
CA PRO A 133 12.56 7.56 -1.62
C PRO A 133 12.28 8.52 -2.77
N VAL A 134 12.99 8.36 -3.90
CA VAL A 134 12.74 9.12 -5.13
C VAL A 134 11.48 8.66 -5.85
N GLY A 135 10.96 7.47 -5.57
CA GLY A 135 9.75 6.91 -6.17
C GLY A 135 8.45 7.56 -5.72
N GLU A 136 8.45 8.45 -4.76
CA GLU A 136 7.28 9.22 -4.37
C GLU A 136 6.96 10.29 -5.44
N ILE A 137 5.94 10.03 -6.27
CA ILE A 137 5.65 10.83 -7.46
C ILE A 137 4.39 11.68 -7.34
N TYR A 138 3.45 11.28 -6.49
CA TYR A 138 2.18 11.98 -6.33
C TYR A 138 1.64 11.82 -4.92
N ARG A 139 1.14 12.91 -4.35
CA ARG A 139 0.40 12.88 -3.08
C ARG A 139 -0.98 13.49 -3.29
N TYR A 140 -1.96 12.92 -2.65
CA TYR A 140 -3.32 13.42 -2.70
C TYR A 140 -4.00 13.31 -1.34
N VAL A 141 -4.99 14.14 -1.12
CA VAL A 141 -5.89 14.05 0.03
C VAL A 141 -7.29 13.64 -0.43
N VAL A 142 -7.98 12.87 0.40
CA VAL A 142 -9.37 12.51 0.19
C VAL A 142 -10.23 13.51 0.97
N GLU A 143 -10.98 14.32 0.26
CA GLU A 143 -11.92 15.27 0.83
C GLU A 143 -13.33 14.74 0.73
N GLY A 144 -14.15 15.00 1.75
CA GLY A 144 -15.58 14.62 1.73
C GLY A 144 -16.38 15.49 2.70
N ASP A 145 -17.25 16.32 2.15
CA ASP A 145 -18.12 17.18 2.97
C ASP A 145 -19.23 16.32 3.59
N GLY A 146 -19.30 16.30 4.93
CA GLY A 146 -20.28 15.49 5.68
C GLY A 146 -19.85 14.03 5.92
N TYR A 147 -18.66 13.62 5.49
CA TYR A 147 -18.11 12.29 5.75
C TYR A 147 -17.16 12.32 6.96
N SER A 148 -17.24 11.29 7.80
CA SER A 148 -16.29 11.10 8.89
C SER A 148 -14.93 10.61 8.37
N LEU A 149 -13.86 10.80 9.15
CA LEU A 149 -12.53 10.30 8.82
C LEU A 149 -12.49 8.78 8.63
N VAL A 150 -13.31 8.05 9.39
CA VAL A 150 -13.48 6.61 9.24
C VAL A 150 -14.02 6.26 7.84
N GLN A 151 -15.07 6.96 7.41
CA GLN A 151 -15.67 6.73 6.09
C GLN A 151 -14.72 7.09 4.94
N LEU A 152 -14.00 8.21 5.06
CA LEU A 152 -12.99 8.59 4.07
C LEU A 152 -11.85 7.57 4.02
N ARG A 153 -11.43 7.05 5.17
CA ARG A 153 -10.41 6.01 5.25
C ARG A 153 -10.89 4.69 4.64
N GLU A 154 -12.13 4.28 4.88
CA GLU A 154 -12.72 3.10 4.23
C GLU A 154 -12.73 3.24 2.69
N LEU A 155 -13.11 4.42 2.17
CA LEU A 155 -13.07 4.68 0.73
C LEU A 155 -11.63 4.63 0.19
N GLN A 156 -10.67 5.17 0.94
CA GLN A 156 -9.26 5.12 0.59
C GLN A 156 -8.76 3.68 0.49
N ASP A 157 -8.97 2.88 1.54
CA ASP A 157 -8.40 1.52 1.63
C ASP A 157 -9.06 0.53 0.66
N TRP A 158 -10.38 0.64 0.46
CA TRP A 158 -11.13 -0.37 -0.27
C TRP A 158 -11.54 0.01 -1.70
N VAL A 159 -11.51 1.30 -2.04
CA VAL A 159 -11.92 1.79 -3.36
C VAL A 159 -10.76 2.47 -4.09
N ILE A 160 -10.14 3.47 -3.46
CA ILE A 160 -9.16 4.34 -4.13
C ILE A 160 -7.85 3.59 -4.34
N ILE A 161 -7.26 3.02 -3.29
CA ILE A 161 -5.98 2.29 -3.39
C ILE A 161 -6.06 1.13 -4.37
N PRO A 162 -7.04 0.19 -4.27
CA PRO A 162 -7.11 -0.92 -5.22
C PRO A 162 -7.28 -0.48 -6.67
N ALA A 163 -7.99 0.64 -6.90
CA ALA A 163 -8.15 1.19 -8.23
C ALA A 163 -6.87 1.84 -8.78
N LEU A 164 -6.14 2.58 -7.95
CA LEU A 164 -4.89 3.22 -8.36
C LEU A 164 -3.76 2.20 -8.56
N LEU A 165 -3.69 1.13 -7.75
CA LEU A 165 -2.71 0.04 -7.93
C LEU A 165 -2.82 -0.69 -9.28
N GLN A 166 -3.95 -0.53 -10.00
CA GLN A 166 -4.09 -1.05 -11.37
C GLN A 166 -3.31 -0.24 -12.41
N VAL A 167 -2.84 0.95 -12.07
CA VAL A 167 -2.04 1.78 -12.99
C VAL A 167 -0.64 1.16 -13.11
N PRO A 168 -0.19 0.84 -14.34
CA PRO A 168 1.14 0.29 -14.54
C PRO A 168 2.23 1.20 -13.99
N GLY A 169 3.26 0.62 -13.40
CA GLY A 169 4.40 1.37 -12.84
C GLY A 169 4.24 1.81 -11.39
N ILE A 170 3.06 1.67 -10.77
CA ILE A 170 2.90 1.90 -9.34
C ILE A 170 3.47 0.70 -8.57
N ALA A 171 4.30 0.99 -7.57
CA ALA A 171 4.83 0.00 -6.64
C ALA A 171 3.87 -0.25 -5.49
N ASP A 172 3.38 0.83 -4.88
CA ASP A 172 2.48 0.80 -3.74
C ASP A 172 1.84 2.17 -3.51
N ILE A 173 0.86 2.23 -2.60
CA ILE A 173 0.26 3.47 -2.14
C ILE A 173 0.24 3.44 -0.61
N THR A 174 0.97 4.36 -0.02
CA THR A 174 1.04 4.48 1.44
C THR A 174 -0.04 5.41 1.94
N ASN A 175 -0.75 4.99 2.97
CA ASN A 175 -1.75 5.81 3.67
C ASN A 175 -1.10 6.64 4.77
N PHE A 176 -1.57 7.86 4.95
CA PHE A 176 -1.28 8.67 6.12
C PHE A 176 -2.53 9.41 6.60
N GLY A 177 -2.68 9.51 7.93
CA GLY A 177 -3.90 10.11 8.52
C GLY A 177 -5.15 9.24 8.37
N GLY A 178 -6.27 9.82 8.73
CA GLY A 178 -7.53 9.11 8.83
C GLY A 178 -7.58 8.14 10.01
N VAL A 179 -8.71 7.50 10.20
CA VAL A 179 -8.95 6.59 11.32
C VAL A 179 -9.50 5.28 10.80
N GLU A 180 -8.86 4.19 11.18
CA GLU A 180 -9.31 2.84 10.83
C GLU A 180 -10.49 2.43 11.70
N LYS A 181 -11.54 1.91 11.08
CA LYS A 181 -12.75 1.43 11.73
C LYS A 181 -12.49 0.16 12.50
N GLN A 182 -12.96 0.13 13.74
CA GLN A 182 -12.97 -1.08 14.56
C GLN A 182 -14.30 -1.27 15.28
N TYR A 183 -14.56 -2.51 15.69
CA TYR A 183 -15.67 -2.84 16.58
C TYR A 183 -15.12 -2.98 18.01
N ASN A 184 -15.54 -2.08 18.88
CA ASN A 184 -15.16 -2.12 20.29
C ASN A 184 -16.15 -2.98 21.06
N VAL A 185 -15.64 -4.00 21.71
CA VAL A 185 -16.40 -4.82 22.66
C VAL A 185 -16.00 -4.41 24.07
N ILE A 186 -16.88 -3.62 24.71
CA ILE A 186 -16.65 -3.08 26.04
C ILE A 186 -17.35 -4.00 27.04
N VAL A 187 -16.56 -4.83 27.71
CA VAL A 187 -17.08 -5.81 28.67
C VAL A 187 -17.48 -5.18 29.99
N ASN A 188 -18.56 -5.69 30.60
CA ASN A 188 -18.99 -5.32 31.94
C ASN A 188 -18.48 -6.37 32.95
N PRO A 189 -17.50 -6.01 33.83
CA PRO A 189 -16.92 -6.96 34.76
C PRO A 189 -17.95 -7.66 35.70
N ALA A 190 -18.93 -6.89 36.18
CA ALA A 190 -19.97 -7.42 37.06
C ALA A 190 -20.90 -8.44 36.34
N ALA A 191 -21.16 -8.21 35.05
CA ALA A 191 -21.93 -9.16 34.25
C ALA A 191 -21.10 -10.39 33.92
N LEU A 192 -19.79 -10.28 33.64
CA LEU A 192 -18.92 -11.43 33.46
C LEU A 192 -18.88 -12.32 34.71
N GLU A 193 -18.72 -11.73 35.90
CA GLU A 193 -18.74 -12.43 37.17
C GLU A 193 -20.07 -13.15 37.39
N LYS A 194 -21.20 -12.45 37.13
CA LYS A 194 -22.55 -13.02 37.27
C LYS A 194 -22.75 -14.29 36.44
N TYR A 195 -22.22 -14.32 35.23
CA TYR A 195 -22.34 -15.48 34.32
C TYR A 195 -21.17 -16.46 34.41
N GLY A 196 -20.19 -16.20 35.29
CA GLY A 196 -18.98 -17.03 35.44
C GLY A 196 -18.14 -17.11 34.18
N LEU A 197 -17.99 -15.98 33.49
CA LEU A 197 -17.22 -15.82 32.26
C LEU A 197 -15.98 -14.99 32.52
N THR A 198 -14.93 -15.28 31.78
CA THR A 198 -13.68 -14.47 31.70
C THR A 198 -13.62 -13.66 30.41
N ILE A 199 -12.73 -12.70 30.35
CA ILE A 199 -12.46 -11.95 29.08
C ILE A 199 -11.96 -12.91 27.99
N GLU A 200 -11.15 -13.91 28.38
CA GLU A 200 -10.64 -14.92 27.46
C GLU A 200 -11.76 -15.79 26.85
N ASP A 201 -12.80 -16.10 27.63
CA ASP A 201 -13.98 -16.83 27.13
C ASP A 201 -14.74 -16.01 26.09
N VAL A 202 -14.85 -14.68 26.30
CA VAL A 202 -15.46 -13.76 25.34
C VAL A 202 -14.65 -13.72 24.05
N GLU A 203 -13.33 -13.57 24.15
CA GLU A 203 -12.43 -13.55 23.00
C GLU A 203 -12.52 -14.85 22.19
N LYS A 204 -12.41 -15.99 22.84
CA LYS A 204 -12.53 -17.32 22.19
C LYS A 204 -13.88 -17.50 21.50
N ALA A 205 -14.96 -17.05 22.13
CA ALA A 205 -16.30 -17.16 21.55
C ALA A 205 -16.44 -16.28 20.31
N ILE A 206 -15.92 -15.04 20.32
CA ILE A 206 -15.93 -14.16 19.16
C ILE A 206 -15.10 -14.75 18.02
N GLN A 207 -13.91 -15.25 18.30
CA GLN A 207 -13.05 -15.89 17.30
C GLN A 207 -13.71 -17.13 16.68
N ALA A 208 -14.30 -17.98 17.49
CA ALA A 208 -14.99 -19.19 17.04
C ALA A 208 -16.21 -18.88 16.17
N ASN A 209 -16.96 -17.82 16.49
CA ASN A 209 -18.15 -17.41 15.74
C ASN A 209 -17.82 -16.57 14.49
N ASN A 210 -16.61 -16.02 14.37
CA ASN A 210 -16.20 -15.24 13.21
C ASN A 210 -15.49 -16.10 12.15
N SER A 211 -16.00 -17.30 11.90
CA SER A 211 -15.44 -18.20 10.91
C SER A 211 -16.50 -18.68 9.93
N SER A 212 -16.11 -18.83 8.66
CA SER A 212 -16.95 -19.45 7.63
C SER A 212 -16.34 -20.80 7.28
N THR A 213 -17.11 -21.89 7.45
CA THR A 213 -16.65 -23.23 7.12
C THR A 213 -17.35 -23.72 5.86
N GLY A 214 -16.57 -24.23 4.91
CA GLY A 214 -17.11 -24.95 3.76
C GLY A 214 -17.77 -26.24 4.21
N GLY A 215 -19.00 -26.45 3.77
CA GLY A 215 -19.71 -27.71 3.94
C GLY A 215 -19.55 -28.62 2.71
N ASN A 216 -20.26 -29.74 2.74
CA ASN A 216 -20.24 -30.71 1.66
C ASN A 216 -21.16 -30.28 0.50
N ILE A 217 -21.02 -30.95 -0.64
CA ILE A 217 -21.93 -30.80 -1.78
C ILE A 217 -23.08 -31.79 -1.62
N LEU A 218 -24.31 -31.29 -1.61
CA LEU A 218 -25.50 -32.12 -1.63
C LEU A 218 -25.92 -32.32 -3.09
N SER A 219 -25.87 -33.57 -3.56
CA SER A 219 -26.33 -33.94 -4.90
C SER A 219 -27.83 -34.26 -4.84
N MET A 220 -28.63 -33.50 -5.60
CA MET A 220 -30.09 -33.70 -5.74
C MET A 220 -30.42 -33.94 -7.20
N GLY A 221 -30.35 -35.19 -7.64
CA GLY A 221 -30.59 -35.55 -9.04
C GLY A 221 -29.55 -34.92 -9.98
N SER A 222 -29.98 -34.08 -10.91
CA SER A 222 -29.11 -33.37 -11.85
C SER A 222 -28.50 -32.08 -11.28
N SER A 223 -28.86 -31.65 -10.09
CA SER A 223 -28.40 -30.43 -9.43
C SER A 223 -27.46 -30.72 -8.28
N GLN A 224 -26.45 -29.87 -8.11
CA GLN A 224 -25.54 -29.91 -6.98
C GLN A 224 -25.68 -28.61 -6.18
N LEU A 225 -25.91 -28.74 -4.87
CA LEU A 225 -26.01 -27.63 -3.93
C LEU A 225 -24.76 -27.63 -3.05
N ALA A 226 -24.00 -26.56 -3.08
CA ALA A 226 -22.89 -26.35 -2.14
C ALA A 226 -23.44 -25.81 -0.81
N ILE A 227 -23.24 -26.55 0.26
CA ILE A 227 -23.59 -26.13 1.62
C ILE A 227 -22.40 -25.38 2.18
N ARG A 228 -22.62 -24.19 2.72
CA ARG A 228 -21.59 -23.43 3.46
C ARG A 228 -22.20 -22.85 4.73
N SER A 229 -21.46 -22.88 5.81
CA SER A 229 -21.76 -22.08 6.99
C SER A 229 -21.22 -20.66 6.79
N VAL A 230 -22.07 -19.67 7.01
CA VAL A 230 -21.69 -18.25 6.93
C VAL A 230 -21.72 -17.72 8.37
N GLY A 231 -20.60 -17.85 9.07
CA GLY A 231 -20.46 -17.37 10.45
C GLY A 231 -19.65 -16.07 10.55
N ARG A 232 -19.24 -15.45 9.40
CA ARG A 232 -18.48 -14.21 9.43
C ARG A 232 -19.34 -13.04 9.91
N ILE A 233 -18.87 -12.35 10.94
CA ILE A 233 -19.51 -11.16 11.50
C ILE A 233 -19.53 -10.05 10.45
N ARG A 234 -20.69 -9.43 10.22
CA ARG A 234 -20.91 -8.39 9.22
C ARG A 234 -21.49 -7.10 9.82
N SER A 235 -22.10 -7.21 10.98
CA SER A 235 -22.78 -6.11 11.63
C SER A 235 -22.54 -6.11 13.15
N ILE A 236 -22.89 -5.02 13.81
CA ILE A 236 -22.89 -4.95 15.28
C ILE A 236 -23.85 -5.98 15.85
N GLU A 237 -25.01 -6.17 15.22
CA GLU A 237 -26.02 -7.14 15.65
C GLU A 237 -25.46 -8.56 15.64
N ASP A 238 -24.73 -8.96 14.59
CA ASP A 238 -24.11 -10.29 14.54
C ASP A 238 -23.18 -10.51 15.74
N LEU A 239 -22.38 -9.49 16.09
CA LEU A 239 -21.52 -9.52 17.27
C LEU A 239 -22.31 -9.61 18.54
N GLN A 240 -23.36 -8.80 18.73
CA GLN A 240 -24.20 -8.78 19.91
C GLN A 240 -24.90 -10.12 20.18
N TYR A 241 -25.26 -10.85 19.13
CA TYR A 241 -25.87 -12.17 19.21
C TYR A 241 -24.88 -13.33 19.21
N THR A 242 -23.58 -13.08 19.32
CA THR A 242 -22.58 -14.12 19.54
C THR A 242 -22.88 -14.85 20.85
N VAL A 243 -23.02 -16.18 20.81
CA VAL A 243 -23.26 -17.02 21.96
C VAL A 243 -21.94 -17.26 22.68
N LEU A 244 -21.86 -16.86 23.95
CA LEU A 244 -20.67 -17.03 24.78
C LEU A 244 -20.75 -18.40 25.54
N LYS A 245 -21.92 -18.74 26.07
CA LYS A 245 -22.16 -19.93 26.87
C LYS A 245 -23.63 -20.36 26.73
N SER A 246 -23.90 -21.65 26.88
CA SER A 246 -25.27 -22.14 26.99
C SER A 246 -25.39 -22.92 28.33
N GLU A 247 -26.29 -22.49 29.17
CA GLU A 247 -26.52 -23.10 30.50
C GLU A 247 -27.96 -23.52 30.60
N GLY A 248 -28.20 -24.83 30.80
CA GLY A 248 -29.57 -25.36 30.87
C GLY A 248 -30.45 -25.13 29.65
N GLY A 249 -29.83 -24.94 28.44
CA GLY A 249 -30.56 -24.64 27.19
C GLY A 249 -30.81 -23.15 26.95
N THR A 250 -30.42 -22.28 27.89
CA THR A 250 -30.54 -20.81 27.70
C THR A 250 -29.18 -20.24 27.27
N PRO A 251 -29.09 -19.60 26.10
CA PRO A 251 -27.85 -19.01 25.65
C PRO A 251 -27.60 -17.68 26.38
N VAL A 252 -26.33 -17.42 26.73
CA VAL A 252 -25.81 -16.13 27.16
C VAL A 252 -25.15 -15.49 25.97
N PHE A 253 -25.65 -14.34 25.55
CA PHE A 253 -25.13 -13.60 24.40
C PHE A 253 -24.10 -12.58 24.82
N LEU A 254 -23.26 -12.13 23.85
CA LEU A 254 -22.28 -11.06 24.08
C LEU A 254 -22.94 -9.78 24.63
N ARG A 255 -24.10 -9.38 24.11
CA ARG A 255 -24.85 -8.21 24.59
C ARG A 255 -25.26 -8.27 26.07
N ASP A 256 -25.29 -9.46 26.65
CA ASP A 256 -25.69 -9.66 28.06
C ASP A 256 -24.53 -9.32 29.02
N VAL A 257 -23.29 -9.30 28.50
CA VAL A 257 -22.06 -9.06 29.28
C VAL A 257 -21.19 -7.91 28.71
N ALA A 258 -21.52 -7.37 27.53
CA ALA A 258 -20.74 -6.32 26.89
C ALA A 258 -21.63 -5.37 26.05
N SER A 259 -21.20 -4.13 25.89
CA SER A 259 -21.68 -3.23 24.83
C SER A 259 -20.78 -3.34 23.61
N VAL A 260 -21.38 -3.28 22.42
CA VAL A 260 -20.65 -3.29 21.14
C VAL A 260 -20.89 -1.97 20.44
N GLU A 261 -19.81 -1.29 20.13
CA GLU A 261 -19.82 0.06 19.50
C GLU A 261 -18.88 0.10 18.30
N LEU A 262 -19.25 0.93 17.30
CA LEU A 262 -18.28 1.31 16.27
C LEU A 262 -17.29 2.29 16.87
N GLY A 263 -16.04 1.94 16.84
CA GLY A 263 -14.94 2.75 17.30
C GLY A 263 -13.96 3.08 16.19
N ALA A 264 -12.94 3.78 16.57
CA ALA A 264 -11.82 4.14 15.74
C ALA A 264 -10.54 3.61 16.40
N LEU A 265 -9.68 2.97 15.61
CA LEU A 265 -8.34 2.62 16.07
C LEU A 265 -7.59 3.92 16.38
N MET A 266 -6.84 3.93 17.50
CA MET A 266 -6.04 5.11 17.85
C MET A 266 -5.08 5.44 16.71
N PRO A 267 -5.16 6.65 16.13
CA PRO A 267 -4.31 7.00 14.99
C PRO A 267 -2.84 7.09 15.42
N SER A 268 -1.95 6.59 14.59
CA SER A 268 -0.50 6.72 14.77
C SER A 268 0.04 8.09 14.34
N GLY A 269 -0.76 8.88 13.64
CA GLY A 269 -0.42 10.21 13.16
C GLY A 269 -1.66 10.95 12.65
N VAL A 270 -1.56 12.26 12.59
CA VAL A 270 -2.62 13.17 12.13
C VAL A 270 -2.09 13.96 10.95
N LEU A 271 -2.92 14.11 9.91
CA LEU A 271 -2.62 14.89 8.73
C LEU A 271 -3.31 16.25 8.80
N GLY A 272 -2.52 17.33 8.87
CA GLY A 272 -3.03 18.68 8.63
C GLY A 272 -2.65 19.15 7.22
N TYR A 273 -3.54 19.82 6.51
CA TYR A 273 -3.23 20.45 5.23
C TYR A 273 -3.93 21.80 5.05
N LEU A 274 -3.31 22.66 4.27
CA LEU A 274 -3.81 23.97 3.90
C LEU A 274 -3.75 24.17 2.38
N ASP A 275 -4.90 24.30 1.74
CA ASP A 275 -5.01 24.72 0.36
C ASP A 275 -5.33 26.20 0.28
N LYS A 276 -4.31 27.00 0.04
CA LYS A 276 -4.43 28.46 -0.07
C LYS A 276 -5.24 28.91 -1.29
N THR A 277 -5.28 28.11 -2.34
CA THR A 277 -5.98 28.47 -3.60
C THR A 277 -7.49 28.37 -3.43
N ARG A 278 -7.95 27.41 -2.63
CA ARG A 278 -9.36 27.18 -2.32
C ARG A 278 -9.79 27.70 -0.95
N GLY A 279 -8.81 28.22 -0.17
CA GLY A 279 -9.08 28.66 1.21
C GLY A 279 -9.55 27.55 2.14
N LYS A 280 -9.14 26.30 1.87
CA LYS A 280 -9.54 25.12 2.65
C LYS A 280 -8.40 24.71 3.58
N GLU A 281 -8.72 24.65 4.87
CA GLU A 281 -7.83 24.16 5.92
C GLU A 281 -8.48 22.93 6.60
N SER A 282 -7.69 21.93 6.88
CA SER A 282 -8.09 20.78 7.67
C SER A 282 -6.96 20.40 8.62
N ASN A 283 -7.31 20.21 9.89
CA ASN A 283 -6.38 19.73 10.91
C ASN A 283 -6.37 18.20 11.02
N ASP A 284 -7.19 17.53 10.21
CA ASP A 284 -7.22 16.09 10.09
C ASP A 284 -7.69 15.69 8.68
N GLY A 285 -7.10 14.66 8.12
CA GLY A 285 -7.38 14.24 6.76
C GLY A 285 -6.90 12.82 6.47
N VAL A 286 -7.18 12.37 5.25
CA VAL A 286 -6.71 11.09 4.71
C VAL A 286 -5.85 11.38 3.50
N GLU A 287 -4.57 11.02 3.54
CA GLU A 287 -3.61 11.18 2.46
C GLU A 287 -3.26 9.83 1.84
N GLY A 288 -3.08 9.83 0.52
CA GLY A 288 -2.44 8.75 -0.19
C GLY A 288 -1.16 9.23 -0.86
N ILE A 289 -0.09 8.46 -0.68
CA ILE A 289 1.23 8.71 -1.27
C ILE A 289 1.49 7.63 -2.29
N VAL A 290 1.55 8.01 -3.57
CA VAL A 290 1.77 7.09 -4.69
C VAL A 290 3.27 6.87 -4.87
N LEU A 291 3.68 5.61 -4.74
CA LEU A 291 5.05 5.15 -4.90
C LEU A 291 5.22 4.47 -6.26
N MET A 292 6.14 4.97 -7.07
CA MET A 292 6.50 4.41 -8.37
C MET A 292 7.59 3.35 -8.21
N ARG A 293 7.57 2.34 -9.07
CA ARG A 293 8.67 1.36 -9.17
C ARG A 293 9.90 2.01 -9.77
N ARG A 294 11.06 1.56 -9.32
CA ARG A 294 12.34 1.97 -9.91
C ARG A 294 12.38 1.65 -11.40
N GLY A 295 12.90 2.58 -12.21
CA GLY A 295 13.12 2.41 -13.64
C GLY A 295 11.88 2.58 -14.52
N GLU A 296 10.73 2.90 -13.95
CA GLU A 296 9.53 3.29 -14.71
C GLU A 296 9.65 4.74 -15.22
N ASN A 297 8.78 5.12 -16.15
CA ASN A 297 8.73 6.50 -16.63
C ASN A 297 7.76 7.33 -15.79
N PRO A 298 8.24 8.30 -14.98
CA PRO A 298 7.38 9.08 -14.08
C PRO A 298 6.24 9.79 -14.80
N SER A 299 6.50 10.34 -15.99
CA SER A 299 5.49 11.08 -16.76
C SER A 299 4.34 10.16 -17.21
N GLN A 300 4.64 8.93 -17.65
CA GLN A 300 3.62 7.97 -18.07
C GLN A 300 2.81 7.48 -16.87
N VAL A 301 3.48 7.15 -15.75
CA VAL A 301 2.82 6.71 -14.53
C VAL A 301 1.90 7.81 -13.99
N LEU A 302 2.38 9.06 -13.91
CA LEU A 302 1.60 10.21 -13.47
C LEU A 302 0.39 10.48 -14.36
N GLN A 303 0.53 10.35 -15.68
CA GLN A 303 -0.60 10.46 -16.59
C GLN A 303 -1.67 9.40 -16.29
N GLY A 304 -1.25 8.16 -16.06
CA GLY A 304 -2.14 7.06 -15.66
C GLY A 304 -2.84 7.33 -14.33
N VAL A 305 -2.09 7.81 -13.31
CA VAL A 305 -2.62 8.19 -11.99
C VAL A 305 -3.68 9.29 -12.13
N LYS A 306 -3.37 10.38 -12.83
CA LYS A 306 -4.31 11.51 -13.06
C LYS A 306 -5.58 11.06 -13.79
N ALA A 307 -5.44 10.24 -14.84
CA ALA A 307 -6.58 9.70 -15.57
C ALA A 307 -7.46 8.81 -14.68
N LYS A 308 -6.84 7.95 -13.84
CA LYS A 308 -7.58 7.11 -12.90
C LYS A 308 -8.27 7.93 -11.82
N ILE A 309 -7.61 8.97 -11.26
CA ILE A 309 -8.21 9.90 -10.28
C ILE A 309 -9.42 10.62 -10.89
N ALA A 310 -9.29 11.12 -12.12
CA ALA A 310 -10.41 11.76 -12.83
C ALA A 310 -11.60 10.81 -13.01
N TYR A 311 -11.32 9.55 -13.35
CA TYR A 311 -12.36 8.51 -13.45
C TYR A 311 -13.01 8.23 -12.08
N LEU A 312 -12.23 8.06 -11.01
CA LEU A 312 -12.74 7.83 -9.65
C LEU A 312 -13.62 9.00 -9.20
N ASN A 313 -13.15 10.23 -9.35
CA ASN A 313 -13.90 11.43 -8.98
C ASN A 313 -15.22 11.60 -9.73
N SER A 314 -15.27 11.16 -10.99
CA SER A 314 -16.46 11.37 -11.85
C SER A 314 -17.46 10.22 -11.85
N ARG A 315 -17.03 8.99 -11.52
CA ARG A 315 -17.83 7.77 -11.76
C ARG A 315 -17.96 6.82 -10.59
N VAL A 316 -17.04 6.84 -9.64
CA VAL A 316 -16.94 5.79 -8.61
C VAL A 316 -17.19 6.34 -7.20
N LEU A 317 -16.59 7.46 -6.88
CA LEU A 317 -16.72 8.04 -5.53
C LEU A 317 -18.13 8.60 -5.32
N PRO A 318 -18.66 8.51 -4.09
CA PRO A 318 -19.95 9.07 -3.75
C PRO A 318 -19.93 10.60 -3.85
N ASN A 319 -21.13 11.18 -4.04
CA ASN A 319 -21.30 12.63 -4.14
C ASN A 319 -20.72 13.33 -2.89
N GLY A 320 -19.94 14.39 -3.13
CA GLY A 320 -19.29 15.15 -2.06
C GLY A 320 -17.91 14.63 -1.68
N VAL A 321 -17.50 13.44 -2.14
CA VAL A 321 -16.13 12.92 -1.94
C VAL A 321 -15.31 13.12 -3.20
N ARG A 322 -14.08 13.58 -3.02
CA ARG A 322 -13.13 13.76 -4.13
C ARG A 322 -11.68 13.56 -3.68
N ILE A 323 -10.87 13.12 -4.63
CA ILE A 323 -9.42 13.02 -4.51
C ILE A 323 -8.85 14.32 -5.05
N VAL A 324 -8.00 14.97 -4.25
CA VAL A 324 -7.36 16.24 -4.59
C VAL A 324 -5.85 16.08 -4.49
N GLY A 325 -5.13 16.33 -5.59
CA GLY A 325 -3.67 16.33 -5.60
C GLY A 325 -3.10 17.49 -4.79
N VAL A 326 -2.12 17.18 -3.94
CA VAL A 326 -1.38 18.17 -3.14
C VAL A 326 0.09 18.25 -3.51
N TYR A 327 0.64 17.19 -4.10
CA TYR A 327 1.96 17.14 -4.69
C TYR A 327 1.92 16.39 -6.01
N ASP A 328 2.49 17.00 -7.05
CA ASP A 328 2.57 16.45 -8.40
C ASP A 328 3.97 16.66 -8.95
N ARG A 329 4.68 15.57 -9.16
CA ARG A 329 6.04 15.62 -9.67
C ARG A 329 6.14 16.08 -11.12
N THR A 330 5.03 16.13 -11.86
CA THR A 330 4.99 16.63 -13.23
C THR A 330 5.54 18.07 -13.31
N ASP A 331 5.14 18.92 -12.37
CA ASP A 331 5.57 20.34 -12.34
C ASP A 331 7.08 20.46 -12.26
N LEU A 332 7.74 19.59 -11.50
CA LEU A 332 9.19 19.55 -11.36
C LEU A 332 9.87 19.04 -12.63
N VAL A 333 9.32 18.00 -13.26
CA VAL A 333 9.84 17.42 -14.51
C VAL A 333 9.71 18.45 -15.64
N GLU A 334 8.57 19.10 -15.79
CA GLU A 334 8.32 20.12 -16.81
C GLU A 334 9.24 21.33 -16.64
N SER A 335 9.44 21.80 -15.42
CA SER A 335 10.36 22.90 -15.12
C SER A 335 11.81 22.55 -15.48
N THR A 336 12.23 21.31 -15.19
CA THR A 336 13.56 20.81 -15.55
C THR A 336 13.74 20.74 -17.05
N LEU A 337 12.76 20.20 -17.78
CA LEU A 337 12.75 20.14 -19.24
C LEU A 337 12.81 21.51 -19.89
N ALA A 338 12.02 22.45 -19.39
CA ALA A 338 12.03 23.83 -19.90
C ALA A 338 13.39 24.47 -19.71
N THR A 339 14.04 24.24 -18.57
CA THR A 339 15.39 24.78 -18.29
C THR A 339 16.44 24.15 -19.18
N VAL A 340 16.44 22.83 -19.34
CA VAL A 340 17.37 22.11 -20.23
C VAL A 340 17.15 22.54 -21.69
N GLY A 341 15.89 22.60 -22.12
CA GLY A 341 15.55 23.05 -23.47
C GLY A 341 16.08 24.46 -23.76
N LYS A 342 15.86 25.38 -22.82
CA LYS A 342 16.38 26.76 -22.95
C LYS A 342 17.91 26.79 -23.10
N THR A 343 18.62 26.03 -22.24
CA THR A 343 20.09 25.99 -22.25
C THR A 343 20.66 25.32 -23.51
N LEU A 344 19.92 24.41 -24.15
CA LEU A 344 20.33 23.80 -25.43
C LEU A 344 20.17 24.73 -26.64
N PHE A 345 19.23 25.69 -26.56
CA PHE A 345 18.98 26.64 -27.64
C PHE A 345 19.74 27.99 -27.49
N GLU A 346 20.33 28.28 -26.34
CA GLU A 346 21.26 29.38 -26.08
C GLU A 346 22.71 28.99 -26.46
#